data_a566cff828d1d796f8aaef0c0644e27d
#
_entry.id   a566cff828d1d796f8aaef0c0644e27d
#
_cell.length_a   1.000
_cell.length_b   1.000
_cell.length_c   1.000
_cell.angle_alpha   90.00
_cell.angle_beta   90.00
_cell.angle_gamma   90.00
#
_symmetry.space_group_name_H-M   'P 1'
#
loop_
_entity.id
_entity.type
_entity.pdbx_description
1 polymer ?
#
loop_
_entity_poly.entity_id
_entity_poly.type
_entity_poly.pdbx_seq_one_letter_code
_entity_poly.pdbx_strand_id
1 'polypeptide(L)'
;TLVSNATYYSIDQELRYISYDAGQFQLSSLELFSELSTLLSFCQVPQKVEAICNHLAEQHQLDSESTIRLLEQLRDNQILFDELHPNISGQEYFNRIGYKHTKGPESYLIAERPYVSGALDEEQLNDLPDFLNLMSRVLPKNESLALNTFKNAFLKKYEGKEVPLSIALDPEIGIGYGNLEQSGEEQE
;
A
#
# COMPACT_ATOMS: atom_id res chain seq x y z
N THR A 1 -0.47 -18.33 -5.16
CA THR A 1 -0.56 -17.74 -3.80
C THR A 1 -1.30 -16.42 -3.84
N LEU A 2 -1.90 -16.04 -2.70
CA LEU A 2 -2.59 -14.77 -2.54
C LEU A 2 -2.02 -14.01 -1.33
N VAL A 3 -1.98 -12.69 -1.41
CA VAL A 3 -1.54 -11.77 -0.36
C VAL A 3 -2.49 -10.58 -0.29
N SER A 4 -2.73 -10.04 0.89
CA SER A 4 -3.58 -8.86 1.07
C SER A 4 -2.94 -7.59 0.49
N ASN A 5 -3.77 -6.69 -0.01
CA ASN A 5 -3.35 -5.35 -0.42
C ASN A 5 -2.74 -4.61 0.79
N ALA A 6 -1.47 -4.21 0.69
CA ALA A 6 -0.74 -3.61 1.82
C ALA A 6 -1.25 -2.21 2.20
N THR A 7 -2.13 -1.61 1.41
CA THR A 7 -2.68 -0.27 1.68
C THR A 7 -3.97 -0.28 2.48
N TYR A 8 -4.51 -1.46 2.80
CA TYR A 8 -5.78 -1.53 3.53
C TYR A 8 -5.66 -1.04 4.97
N TYR A 9 -6.72 -0.44 5.42
CA TYR A 9 -6.96 -0.09 6.83
C TYR A 9 -8.47 -0.16 7.12
N SER A 10 -8.84 -0.30 8.39
CA SER A 10 -10.23 -0.39 8.79
C SER A 10 -10.63 0.81 9.63
N ILE A 11 -11.85 1.29 9.39
CA ILE A 11 -12.50 2.34 10.17
C ILE A 11 -13.92 1.89 10.46
N ASP A 12 -14.25 1.76 11.74
CA ASP A 12 -15.55 1.24 12.18
C ASP A 12 -15.84 -0.12 11.54
N GLN A 13 -16.79 -0.18 10.62
CA GLN A 13 -17.17 -1.38 9.86
C GLN A 13 -16.82 -1.29 8.38
N GLU A 14 -15.95 -0.35 8.02
CA GLU A 14 -15.45 -0.21 6.63
C GLU A 14 -13.98 -0.62 6.53
N LEU A 15 -13.68 -1.36 5.46
CA LEU A 15 -12.35 -1.58 4.95
C LEU A 15 -12.08 -0.54 3.86
N ARG A 16 -10.99 0.21 3.98
CA ARG A 16 -10.53 1.18 2.97
C ARG A 16 -9.17 0.78 2.43
N TYR A 17 -8.96 0.97 1.15
CA TYR A 17 -7.72 0.59 0.47
C TYR A 17 -7.54 1.37 -0.82
N ILE A 18 -6.32 1.39 -1.35
CA ILE A 18 -6.04 1.98 -2.65
C ILE A 18 -6.23 0.92 -3.74
N SER A 19 -7.09 1.22 -4.70
CA SER A 19 -7.26 0.46 -5.95
C SER A 19 -6.74 1.26 -7.14
N TYR A 20 -6.56 0.58 -8.27
CA TYR A 20 -6.11 1.18 -9.52
C TYR A 20 -7.14 0.87 -10.60
N ASP A 21 -7.79 1.91 -11.13
CA ASP A 21 -8.78 1.79 -12.18
C ASP A 21 -8.59 2.91 -13.23
N ALA A 22 -8.83 2.57 -14.50
CA ALA A 22 -8.76 3.49 -15.63
C ALA A 22 -7.49 4.37 -15.69
N GLY A 23 -6.35 3.86 -15.22
CA GLY A 23 -5.08 4.60 -15.21
C GLY A 23 -4.83 5.47 -13.97
N GLN A 24 -5.70 5.43 -12.98
CA GLN A 24 -5.62 6.25 -11.78
C GLN A 24 -5.72 5.41 -10.50
N PHE A 25 -5.01 5.85 -9.46
CA PHE A 25 -5.18 5.33 -8.12
C PHE A 25 -6.34 6.04 -7.43
N GLN A 26 -7.20 5.28 -6.79
CA GLN A 26 -8.36 5.79 -6.06
C GLN A 26 -8.51 5.12 -4.70
N LEU A 27 -9.13 5.83 -3.77
CA LEU A 27 -9.53 5.27 -2.49
C LEU A 27 -10.84 4.50 -2.69
N SER A 28 -10.82 3.21 -2.38
CA SER A 28 -11.98 2.33 -2.45
C SER A 28 -12.36 1.85 -1.07
N SER A 29 -13.65 1.60 -0.86
CA SER A 29 -14.16 1.06 0.40
C SER A 29 -15.07 -0.15 0.20
N LEU A 30 -15.10 -1.01 1.21
CA LEU A 30 -15.95 -2.18 1.29
C LEU A 30 -16.39 -2.39 2.74
N GLU A 31 -17.60 -2.89 2.94
CA GLU A 31 -18.07 -3.30 4.27
C GLU A 31 -17.16 -4.40 4.84
N LEU A 32 -16.71 -4.21 6.08
CA LEU A 32 -15.86 -5.17 6.78
C LEU A 32 -16.72 -6.20 7.51
N PHE A 33 -16.68 -7.44 7.07
CA PHE A 33 -17.34 -8.57 7.72
C PHE A 33 -16.31 -9.54 8.30
N SER A 34 -16.76 -10.44 9.17
CA SER A 34 -15.86 -11.29 9.99
C SER A 34 -14.92 -12.16 9.17
N GLU A 35 -15.42 -12.76 8.09
CA GLU A 35 -14.67 -13.64 7.19
C GLU A 35 -13.58 -12.86 6.44
N LEU A 36 -13.91 -11.63 6.01
CA LEU A 36 -12.94 -10.74 5.36
C LEU A 36 -11.83 -10.34 6.33
N SER A 37 -12.17 -9.98 7.56
CA SER A 37 -11.17 -9.62 8.57
C SER A 37 -10.21 -10.77 8.87
N THR A 38 -10.74 -11.97 9.02
CA THR A 38 -9.95 -13.20 9.24
C THR A 38 -9.04 -13.48 8.06
N LEU A 39 -9.58 -13.39 6.84
CA LEU A 39 -8.85 -13.61 5.60
C LEU A 39 -7.69 -12.61 5.43
N LEU A 40 -7.96 -11.33 5.62
CA LEU A 40 -6.93 -10.29 5.48
C LEU A 40 -5.79 -10.46 6.47
N SER A 41 -6.11 -10.80 7.71
CA SER A 41 -5.09 -11.09 8.73
C SER A 41 -4.25 -12.30 8.38
N PHE A 42 -4.86 -13.35 7.83
CA PHE A 42 -4.17 -14.57 7.40
C PHE A 42 -3.31 -14.32 6.17
N CYS A 43 -3.77 -13.48 5.24
CA CYS A 43 -3.10 -13.16 3.98
C CYS A 43 -2.11 -11.98 4.08
N GLN A 44 -1.75 -11.48 5.28
CA GLN A 44 -0.66 -10.50 5.44
C GLN A 44 0.68 -11.03 4.91
N VAL A 45 0.85 -12.34 4.89
CA VAL A 45 1.93 -13.03 4.19
C VAL A 45 1.33 -13.93 3.08
N PRO A 46 2.06 -14.17 1.98
CA PRO A 46 1.54 -14.95 0.86
C PRO A 46 1.06 -16.34 1.30
N GLN A 47 -0.20 -16.67 1.02
CA GLN A 47 -0.85 -17.93 1.36
C GLN A 47 -1.31 -18.69 0.11
N LYS A 48 -1.25 -20.02 0.14
CA LYS A 48 -1.84 -20.86 -0.90
C LYS A 48 -3.37 -20.85 -0.78
N VAL A 49 -4.08 -20.89 -1.90
CA VAL A 49 -5.56 -20.92 -1.92
C VAL A 49 -6.11 -22.08 -1.08
N GLU A 50 -5.47 -23.26 -1.15
CA GLU A 50 -5.87 -24.41 -0.36
C GLU A 50 -5.76 -24.15 1.17
N ALA A 51 -4.69 -23.48 1.61
CA ALA A 51 -4.51 -23.11 3.02
C ALA A 51 -5.57 -22.08 3.46
N ILE A 52 -5.94 -21.15 2.59
CA ILE A 52 -7.00 -20.18 2.86
C ILE A 52 -8.36 -20.88 2.99
N CYS A 53 -8.68 -21.80 2.07
CA CYS A 53 -9.92 -22.57 2.15
C CYS A 53 -10.04 -23.35 3.47
N ASN A 54 -8.97 -24.02 3.87
CA ASN A 54 -8.94 -24.76 5.13
C ASN A 54 -9.11 -23.82 6.34
N HIS A 55 -8.41 -22.68 6.33
CA HIS A 55 -8.48 -21.72 7.42
C HIS A 55 -9.89 -21.12 7.58
N LEU A 56 -10.56 -20.73 6.49
CA LEU A 56 -11.91 -20.18 6.53
C LEU A 56 -12.97 -21.25 6.85
N ALA A 57 -12.75 -22.50 6.43
CA ALA A 57 -13.62 -23.61 6.81
C ALA A 57 -13.56 -23.86 8.32
N GLU A 58 -12.37 -23.81 8.93
CA GLU A 58 -12.20 -23.99 10.38
C GLU A 58 -12.79 -22.82 11.20
N GLN A 59 -12.61 -21.59 10.75
CA GLN A 59 -12.99 -20.40 11.52
C GLN A 59 -14.45 -19.99 11.31
N HIS A 60 -14.96 -20.15 10.10
CA HIS A 60 -16.29 -19.64 9.70
C HIS A 60 -17.21 -20.69 9.08
N GLN A 61 -16.79 -21.95 9.01
CA GLN A 61 -17.54 -23.04 8.41
C GLN A 61 -17.93 -22.81 6.94
N LEU A 62 -17.12 -21.99 6.25
CA LEU A 62 -17.31 -21.74 4.82
C LEU A 62 -16.88 -22.97 4.01
N ASP A 63 -17.72 -23.35 3.06
CA ASP A 63 -17.35 -24.38 2.10
C ASP A 63 -16.34 -23.87 1.06
N SER A 64 -15.63 -24.79 0.43
CA SER A 64 -14.56 -24.45 -0.52
C SER A 64 -15.08 -23.68 -1.74
N GLU A 65 -16.30 -23.95 -2.21
CA GLU A 65 -16.86 -23.27 -3.37
C GLU A 65 -17.17 -21.81 -3.06
N SER A 66 -17.81 -21.55 -1.94
CA SER A 66 -18.09 -20.18 -1.44
C SER A 66 -16.79 -19.40 -1.17
N THR A 67 -15.79 -20.08 -0.59
CA THR A 67 -14.47 -19.46 -0.37
C THR A 67 -13.81 -19.08 -1.68
N ILE A 68 -13.79 -19.95 -2.69
CA ILE A 68 -13.19 -19.64 -3.99
C ILE A 68 -13.88 -18.44 -4.66
N ARG A 69 -15.21 -18.40 -4.64
CA ARG A 69 -15.96 -17.25 -5.17
C ARG A 69 -15.61 -15.94 -4.44
N LEU A 70 -15.50 -15.99 -3.12
CA LEU A 70 -15.07 -14.84 -2.32
C LEU A 70 -13.66 -14.39 -2.73
N LEU A 71 -12.71 -15.31 -2.87
CA LEU A 71 -11.34 -15.00 -3.28
C LEU A 71 -11.27 -14.37 -4.68
N GLU A 72 -12.09 -14.84 -5.63
CA GLU A 72 -12.17 -14.24 -6.96
C GLU A 72 -12.70 -12.80 -6.88
N GLN A 73 -13.78 -12.55 -6.15
CA GLN A 73 -14.32 -11.22 -5.96
C GLN A 73 -13.32 -10.26 -5.29
N LEU A 74 -12.60 -10.71 -4.25
CA LEU A 74 -11.60 -9.90 -3.55
C LEU A 74 -10.37 -9.61 -4.42
N ARG A 75 -10.01 -10.52 -5.32
CA ARG A 75 -8.95 -10.30 -6.30
C ARG A 75 -9.38 -9.31 -7.38
N ASP A 76 -10.59 -9.44 -7.91
CA ASP A 76 -11.13 -8.52 -8.91
C ASP A 76 -11.25 -7.09 -8.34
N ASN A 77 -11.58 -6.96 -7.05
CA ASN A 77 -11.61 -5.69 -6.34
C ASN A 77 -10.23 -5.23 -5.82
N GLN A 78 -9.12 -5.93 -6.15
CA GLN A 78 -7.76 -5.57 -5.76
C GLN A 78 -7.52 -5.55 -4.23
N ILE A 79 -8.29 -6.27 -3.46
CA ILE A 79 -8.10 -6.48 -2.02
C ILE A 79 -7.10 -7.61 -1.77
N LEU A 80 -7.08 -8.60 -2.67
CA LEU A 80 -6.08 -9.65 -2.72
C LEU A 80 -5.30 -9.56 -4.03
N PHE A 81 -4.00 -9.81 -3.94
CA PHE A 81 -3.10 -9.90 -5.08
C PHE A 81 -2.52 -11.30 -5.19
N ASP A 82 -2.31 -11.76 -6.41
CA ASP A 82 -1.64 -13.02 -6.70
C ASP A 82 -0.20 -12.80 -7.24
N GLU A 83 0.49 -13.89 -7.52
CA GLU A 83 1.84 -13.85 -8.08
C GLU A 83 1.91 -13.27 -9.50
N LEU A 84 0.78 -13.15 -10.19
CA LEU A 84 0.70 -12.52 -11.51
C LEU A 84 0.57 -11.00 -11.43
N HIS A 85 0.32 -10.46 -10.23
CA HIS A 85 0.26 -9.02 -10.05
C HIS A 85 1.67 -8.41 -10.08
N PRO A 86 1.90 -7.36 -10.91
CA PRO A 86 3.19 -6.70 -10.98
C PRO A 86 3.60 -6.08 -9.65
N ASN A 87 4.86 -6.24 -9.28
CA ASN A 87 5.45 -5.61 -8.10
C ASN A 87 6.34 -4.42 -8.51
N ILE A 88 6.42 -3.43 -7.65
CA ILE A 88 7.24 -2.23 -7.88
C ILE A 88 8.70 -2.48 -7.43
N SER A 89 8.90 -3.36 -6.46
CA SER A 89 10.21 -3.69 -5.89
C SER A 89 10.32 -5.19 -5.61
N GLY A 90 11.53 -5.68 -5.42
CA GLY A 90 11.83 -7.09 -5.16
C GLY A 90 12.27 -7.85 -6.39
N GLN A 91 12.04 -9.14 -6.45
CA GLN A 91 12.46 -9.98 -7.56
C GLN A 91 11.82 -9.53 -8.88
N GLU A 92 12.59 -9.59 -9.96
CA GLU A 92 12.11 -9.25 -11.30
C GLU A 92 10.87 -10.08 -11.66
N TYR A 93 9.81 -9.41 -12.10
CA TYR A 93 8.48 -9.98 -12.27
C TYR A 93 8.45 -11.18 -13.22
N PHE A 94 9.06 -11.07 -14.40
CA PHE A 94 9.04 -12.13 -15.41
C PHE A 94 9.81 -13.37 -14.95
N ASN A 95 10.90 -13.18 -14.21
CA ASN A 95 11.63 -14.30 -13.60
C ASN A 95 10.79 -14.99 -12.51
N ARG A 96 10.05 -14.21 -11.72
CA ARG A 96 9.21 -14.73 -10.66
C ARG A 96 8.07 -15.60 -11.17
N ILE A 97 7.42 -15.19 -12.28
CA ILE A 97 6.32 -15.96 -12.89
C ILE A 97 6.81 -17.00 -13.90
N GLY A 98 8.11 -17.15 -14.09
CA GLY A 98 8.69 -18.11 -15.03
C GLY A 98 8.44 -17.78 -16.51
N TYR A 99 8.09 -16.53 -16.82
CA TYR A 99 7.81 -16.08 -18.18
C TYR A 99 9.10 -15.73 -18.93
N LYS A 100 9.34 -16.41 -20.04
CA LYS A 100 10.47 -16.06 -20.92
C LYS A 100 10.03 -14.96 -21.87
N HIS A 101 10.56 -13.77 -21.66
CA HIS A 101 10.28 -12.60 -22.50
C HIS A 101 10.69 -12.85 -23.95
N THR A 102 9.73 -12.85 -24.85
CA THR A 102 9.97 -12.93 -26.29
C THR A 102 9.72 -11.55 -26.91
N LYS A 103 10.79 -10.80 -27.12
CA LYS A 103 10.90 -9.62 -27.99
C LYS A 103 9.73 -8.61 -27.99
N GLY A 104 9.87 -7.55 -27.27
CA GLY A 104 9.09 -6.31 -27.30
C GLY A 104 9.63 -5.33 -26.28
N PRO A 105 9.37 -4.02 -26.37
CA PRO A 105 9.67 -3.11 -25.25
C PRO A 105 8.83 -3.53 -24.05
N GLU A 106 9.49 -3.67 -22.92
CA GLU A 106 8.82 -3.95 -21.64
C GLU A 106 7.91 -2.78 -21.29
N SER A 107 6.67 -3.08 -20.86
CA SER A 107 5.71 -2.05 -20.46
C SER A 107 6.06 -1.41 -19.11
N TYR A 108 6.89 -2.07 -18.31
CA TYR A 108 7.44 -1.55 -17.05
C TYR A 108 8.77 -2.24 -16.74
N LEU A 109 9.56 -1.63 -15.89
CA LEU A 109 10.87 -2.13 -15.47
C LEU A 109 10.88 -2.27 -13.95
N ILE A 110 11.28 -3.44 -13.46
CA ILE A 110 11.54 -3.67 -12.04
C ILE A 110 13.04 -3.56 -11.81
N ALA A 111 13.45 -2.59 -11.00
CA ALA A 111 14.83 -2.47 -10.57
C ALA A 111 15.05 -3.30 -9.30
N GLU A 112 15.73 -4.42 -9.44
CA GLU A 112 16.19 -5.21 -8.30
C GLU A 112 17.60 -4.77 -7.92
N ARG A 113 17.79 -4.41 -6.66
CA ARG A 113 19.12 -4.18 -6.10
C ARG A 113 19.47 -5.39 -5.23
N PRO A 114 20.33 -6.30 -5.71
CA PRO A 114 20.75 -7.42 -4.88
C PRO A 114 21.44 -6.89 -3.61
N TYR A 115 20.98 -7.35 -2.46
CA TYR A 115 21.60 -7.02 -1.19
C TYR A 115 22.98 -7.67 -1.15
N VAL A 116 24.00 -6.87 -1.29
CA VAL A 116 25.36 -7.27 -0.99
C VAL A 116 25.62 -6.86 0.45
N SER A 117 25.97 -7.80 1.30
CA SER A 117 26.34 -7.51 2.69
C SER A 117 27.43 -6.44 2.73
N GLY A 118 27.18 -5.36 3.43
CA GLY A 118 28.13 -4.28 3.63
C GLY A 118 27.84 -3.62 4.97
N ALA A 119 28.85 -3.08 5.60
CA ALA A 119 28.73 -2.21 6.76
C ALA A 119 29.33 -0.86 6.41
N LEU A 120 28.71 0.20 6.90
CA LEU A 120 29.36 1.51 6.91
C LEU A 120 30.32 1.54 8.10
N ASP A 121 31.50 2.10 7.88
CA ASP A 121 32.45 2.33 8.96
C ASP A 121 31.85 3.33 9.96
N GLU A 122 31.98 3.05 11.24
CA GLU A 122 31.45 3.90 12.31
C GLU A 122 32.05 5.32 12.23
N GLU A 123 33.29 5.45 11.79
CA GLU A 123 33.91 6.78 11.54
C GLU A 123 33.16 7.60 10.50
N GLN A 124 32.67 6.98 9.43
CA GLN A 124 31.88 7.66 8.39
C GLN A 124 30.49 8.07 8.90
N LEU A 125 29.93 7.33 9.85
CA LEU A 125 28.65 7.69 10.47
C LEU A 125 28.79 8.87 11.45
N ASN A 126 29.97 9.05 12.05
CA ASN A 126 30.20 10.15 12.97
C ASN A 126 30.18 11.51 12.29
N ASP A 127 30.54 11.62 11.02
CA ASP A 127 30.50 12.85 10.24
C ASP A 127 29.10 13.22 9.73
N LEU A 128 28.18 12.25 9.74
CA LEU A 128 26.82 12.44 9.19
C LEU A 128 26.01 13.52 9.91
N PRO A 129 26.02 13.64 11.25
CA PRO A 129 25.32 14.70 11.96
C PRO A 129 25.83 16.10 11.56
N ASP A 130 27.12 16.28 11.43
CA ASP A 130 27.72 17.56 11.04
C ASP A 130 27.41 17.92 9.59
N PHE A 131 27.44 16.94 8.70
CA PHE A 131 26.98 17.09 7.31
C PHE A 131 25.51 17.49 7.24
N LEU A 132 24.62 16.81 7.97
CA LEU A 132 23.19 17.14 8.02
C LEU A 132 22.95 18.54 8.60
N ASN A 133 23.69 18.94 9.63
CA ASN A 133 23.63 20.29 10.20
C ASN A 133 24.07 21.34 9.19
N LEU A 134 25.16 21.09 8.46
CA LEU A 134 25.63 21.98 7.39
C LEU A 134 24.55 22.12 6.30
N MET A 135 24.04 20.97 5.79
CA MET A 135 23.01 20.97 4.75
C MET A 135 21.73 21.68 5.19
N SER A 136 21.31 21.52 6.44
CA SER A 136 20.13 22.20 6.99
C SER A 136 20.23 23.72 7.03
N ARG A 137 21.47 24.26 7.04
CA ARG A 137 21.76 25.71 7.02
C ARG A 137 21.90 26.25 5.60
N VAL A 138 22.41 25.44 4.69
CA VAL A 138 22.71 25.84 3.30
C VAL A 138 21.52 25.64 2.37
N LEU A 139 20.76 24.56 2.58
CA LEU A 139 19.58 24.28 1.75
C LEU A 139 18.43 25.24 2.06
N PRO A 140 17.77 25.79 1.05
CA PRO A 140 16.60 26.64 1.26
C PRO A 140 15.49 25.83 1.95
N LYS A 141 14.95 26.40 3.03
CA LYS A 141 13.80 25.82 3.75
C LYS A 141 12.51 26.09 2.97
N ASN A 142 12.37 25.48 1.79
CA ASN A 142 11.14 25.54 1.03
C ASN A 142 10.16 24.51 1.59
N GLU A 143 9.39 24.89 2.60
CA GLU A 143 8.22 24.09 2.96
C GLU A 143 7.16 24.25 1.87
N SER A 144 6.66 23.13 1.36
CA SER A 144 5.58 23.14 0.38
C SER A 144 4.32 23.76 1.02
N LEU A 145 3.61 24.59 0.26
CA LEU A 145 2.37 25.22 0.72
C LEU A 145 1.36 24.15 1.15
N ALA A 146 1.26 23.04 0.40
CA ALA A 146 0.39 21.91 0.73
C ALA A 146 0.75 21.28 2.08
N LEU A 147 2.04 21.10 2.38
CA LEU A 147 2.49 20.58 3.67
C LEU A 147 2.15 21.52 4.82
N ASN A 148 2.33 22.81 4.65
CA ASN A 148 1.98 23.81 5.68
C ASN A 148 0.47 23.86 5.93
N THR A 149 -0.32 23.79 4.86
CA THR A 149 -1.78 23.73 4.96
C THR A 149 -2.21 22.48 5.72
N PHE A 150 -1.66 21.31 5.36
CA PHE A 150 -1.91 20.06 6.06
C PHE A 150 -1.52 20.12 7.54
N LYS A 151 -0.31 20.59 7.87
CA LYS A 151 0.16 20.75 9.25
C LYS A 151 -0.79 21.61 10.09
N ASN A 152 -1.21 22.76 9.56
CA ASN A 152 -2.12 23.67 10.27
C ASN A 152 -3.51 23.05 10.48
N ALA A 153 -4.04 22.37 9.46
CA ALA A 153 -5.31 21.66 9.55
C ALA A 153 -5.22 20.48 10.55
N PHE A 154 -4.10 19.75 10.57
CA PHE A 154 -3.86 18.67 11.51
C PHE A 154 -3.83 19.16 12.95
N LEU A 155 -3.08 20.19 13.24
CA LEU A 155 -3.02 20.78 14.60
C LEU A 155 -4.40 21.28 15.05
N LYS A 156 -5.15 21.91 14.14
CA LYS A 156 -6.51 22.40 14.44
C LYS A 156 -7.51 21.28 14.70
N LYS A 157 -7.44 20.17 13.94
CA LYS A 157 -8.40 19.06 14.07
C LYS A 157 -8.08 18.12 15.23
N TYR A 158 -6.81 17.81 15.41
CA TYR A 158 -6.38 16.76 16.35
C TYR A 158 -5.69 17.27 17.62
N GLU A 159 -5.45 18.59 17.73
CA GLU A 159 -4.92 19.24 18.95
C GLU A 159 -3.64 18.58 19.51
N GLY A 160 -2.77 18.07 18.62
CA GLY A 160 -1.53 17.39 19.02
C GLY A 160 -1.66 15.92 19.42
N LYS A 161 -2.84 15.33 19.25
CA LYS A 161 -3.03 13.87 19.45
C LYS A 161 -2.32 13.09 18.36
N GLU A 162 -1.82 11.91 18.72
CA GLU A 162 -1.32 10.94 17.75
C GLU A 162 -2.50 10.30 17.00
N VAL A 163 -2.44 10.33 15.67
CA VAL A 163 -3.47 9.78 14.78
C VAL A 163 -2.76 8.97 13.71
N PRO A 164 -3.24 7.76 13.36
CA PRO A 164 -2.71 7.00 12.24
C PRO A 164 -2.67 7.84 10.96
N LEU A 165 -1.57 7.75 10.22
CA LEU A 165 -1.36 8.57 9.02
C LEU A 165 -2.45 8.31 7.97
N SER A 166 -2.88 7.06 7.81
CA SER A 166 -3.98 6.67 6.92
C SER A 166 -5.28 7.41 7.24
N ILE A 167 -5.61 7.58 8.51
CA ILE A 167 -6.79 8.33 8.96
C ILE A 167 -6.59 9.83 8.72
N ALA A 168 -5.42 10.37 9.02
CA ALA A 168 -5.16 11.80 8.83
C ALA A 168 -5.19 12.21 7.34
N LEU A 169 -4.74 11.33 6.43
CA LEU A 169 -4.71 11.56 4.99
C LEU A 169 -6.01 11.21 4.27
N ASP A 170 -6.95 10.54 4.93
CA ASP A 170 -8.26 10.22 4.36
C ASP A 170 -9.04 11.51 4.09
N PRO A 171 -9.51 11.77 2.86
CA PRO A 171 -10.19 13.02 2.51
C PRO A 171 -11.57 13.16 3.14
N GLU A 172 -12.26 12.07 3.48
CA GLU A 172 -13.62 12.09 4.01
C GLU A 172 -13.66 12.24 5.52
N ILE A 173 -12.83 11.50 6.23
CA ILE A 173 -12.82 11.48 7.70
C ILE A 173 -11.64 12.22 8.30
N GLY A 174 -10.54 12.32 7.58
CA GLY A 174 -9.30 12.98 7.98
C GLY A 174 -9.26 14.44 7.57
N ILE A 175 -8.16 14.84 6.98
CA ILE A 175 -7.89 16.18 6.44
C ILE A 175 -7.68 16.10 4.94
N GLY A 176 -7.20 14.94 4.45
CA GLY A 176 -6.66 14.79 3.12
C GLY A 176 -5.29 15.49 2.96
N TYR A 177 -4.60 15.22 1.87
CA TYR A 177 -3.35 15.91 1.51
C TYR A 177 -3.34 16.24 0.02
N GLY A 178 -3.15 17.51 -0.30
CA GLY A 178 -3.24 17.99 -1.67
C GLY A 178 -4.69 18.08 -2.16
N ASN A 179 -4.86 18.28 -3.46
CA ASN A 179 -6.18 18.41 -4.10
C ASN A 179 -6.59 17.08 -4.74
N LEU A 180 -6.69 16.01 -3.96
CA LEU A 180 -7.11 14.70 -4.49
C LEU A 180 -8.55 14.72 -5.05
N GLU A 181 -9.38 15.67 -4.58
CA GLU A 181 -10.76 15.84 -5.06
C GLU A 181 -10.86 16.59 -6.40
N GLN A 182 -9.80 17.30 -6.85
CA GLN A 182 -9.86 18.12 -8.07
C GLN A 182 -9.38 17.38 -9.33
N SER A 183 -8.89 16.16 -9.24
CA SER A 183 -8.46 15.39 -10.41
C SER A 183 -9.62 14.75 -11.20
N GLY A 184 -10.86 14.87 -10.72
CA GLY A 184 -12.06 14.34 -11.38
C GLY A 184 -12.86 15.33 -12.24
N GLU A 185 -12.58 16.65 -12.17
CA GLU A 185 -13.42 17.67 -12.83
C GLU A 185 -12.76 18.48 -13.97
N GLU A 186 -11.50 18.22 -14.32
CA GLU A 186 -10.86 18.91 -15.44
C GLU A 186 -10.61 18.00 -16.64
N GLN A 187 -11.65 17.47 -17.26
CA GLN A 187 -11.68 17.06 -18.66
C GLN A 187 -13.11 17.23 -19.21
N GLU A 188 -13.53 18.44 -19.49
CA GLU A 188 -14.45 18.76 -20.56
C GLU A 188 -13.71 19.46 -21.72
#